data_749c4d412c33758f0e6a193d4b3b4fcf
#
_entry.id   749c4d412c33758f0e6a193d4b3b4fcf
#
_cell.length_a   1.000
_cell.length_b   1.000
_cell.length_c   1.000
_cell.angle_alpha   90.00
_cell.angle_beta   90.00
_cell.angle_gamma   90.00
#
_symmetry.space_group_name_H-M   'P 1'
#
loop_
_entity.id
_entity.type
_entity.pdbx_description
1 polymer ?
#
loop_
_entity_poly.entity_id
_entity_poly.type
_entity_poly.pdbx_seq_one_letter_code
_entity_poly.pdbx_strand_id
1 'polypeptide(L)'
;MNTEITRAILKILPFILIILVIHIRIRQGKINPQDLYLAKPRSLGIFLSWVVGFLLFILGIEFILNQAGLLELTPWNHNVPTTILRILGAVILAPVAEELIFRGLLLQILEKRNLNRHLAIGIQALIFVVLHNFAYQNTLSSNMGIVQSFVDACLYAYAKYHSKSIYTSIA
;
A
#
# COMPACT_ATOMS: atom_id res chain seq x y z
N MET A 1 -28.25 -14.58 0.75
CA MET A 1 -26.83 -14.35 1.10
C MET A 1 -26.71 -12.90 1.55
N ASN A 2 -26.09 -12.61 2.69
CA ASN A 2 -26.01 -11.24 3.20
C ASN A 2 -25.23 -10.35 2.21
N THR A 3 -25.87 -9.31 1.69
CA THR A 3 -25.32 -8.43 0.64
C THR A 3 -23.98 -7.77 1.06
N GLU A 4 -23.76 -7.53 2.35
CA GLU A 4 -22.52 -6.98 2.86
C GLU A 4 -21.34 -7.97 2.77
N ILE A 5 -21.57 -9.24 3.14
CA ILE A 5 -20.57 -10.31 3.04
C ILE A 5 -20.18 -10.51 1.58
N THR A 6 -21.15 -10.56 0.68
CA THR A 6 -20.88 -10.70 -0.76
C THR A 6 -20.02 -9.56 -1.30
N ARG A 7 -20.35 -8.32 -0.93
CA ARG A 7 -19.54 -7.14 -1.33
C ARG A 7 -18.12 -7.19 -0.74
N ALA A 8 -17.97 -7.64 0.51
CA ALA A 8 -16.65 -7.79 1.13
C ALA A 8 -15.81 -8.84 0.40
N ILE A 9 -16.39 -10.00 0.06
CA ILE A 9 -15.70 -11.05 -0.71
C ILE A 9 -15.30 -10.54 -2.10
N LEU A 10 -16.19 -9.87 -2.81
CA LEU A 10 -15.89 -9.33 -4.15
C LEU A 10 -14.74 -8.32 -4.13
N LYS A 11 -14.58 -7.54 -3.06
CA LYS A 11 -13.45 -6.62 -2.88
C LYS A 11 -12.12 -7.32 -2.61
N ILE A 12 -12.13 -8.50 -2.02
CA ILE A 12 -10.94 -9.30 -1.70
C ILE A 12 -10.40 -10.03 -2.94
N LEU A 13 -11.28 -10.51 -3.82
CA LEU A 13 -10.92 -11.35 -4.96
C LEU A 13 -9.81 -10.77 -5.86
N PRO A 14 -9.82 -9.48 -6.24
CA PRO A 14 -8.75 -8.90 -7.05
C PRO A 14 -7.37 -9.01 -6.39
N PHE A 15 -7.27 -8.78 -5.08
CA PHE A 15 -6.01 -8.86 -4.35
C PHE A 15 -5.47 -10.29 -4.32
N ILE A 16 -6.32 -11.28 -4.05
CA ILE A 16 -5.95 -12.69 -4.11
C ILE A 16 -5.46 -13.05 -5.51
N LEU A 17 -6.17 -12.63 -6.55
CA LEU A 17 -5.80 -12.91 -7.94
C LEU A 17 -4.43 -12.31 -8.29
N ILE A 18 -4.17 -11.08 -7.90
CA ILE A 18 -2.89 -10.40 -8.10
C ILE A 18 -1.75 -11.17 -7.44
N ILE A 19 -1.91 -11.52 -6.17
CA ILE A 19 -0.90 -12.27 -5.40
C ILE A 19 -0.64 -13.62 -6.05
N LEU A 20 -1.68 -14.35 -6.44
CA LEU A 20 -1.56 -15.65 -7.11
C LEU A 20 -0.86 -15.53 -8.47
N VAL A 21 -1.22 -14.55 -9.30
CA VAL A 21 -0.58 -14.34 -10.61
C VAL A 21 0.90 -14.05 -10.43
N ILE A 22 1.28 -13.16 -9.51
CA ILE A 22 2.70 -12.85 -9.24
C ILE A 22 3.42 -14.09 -8.72
N HIS A 23 2.81 -14.84 -7.79
CA HIS A 23 3.39 -16.09 -7.27
C HIS A 23 3.63 -17.12 -8.38
N ILE A 24 2.64 -17.34 -9.27
CA ILE A 24 2.77 -18.24 -10.41
C ILE A 24 3.90 -17.78 -11.34
N ARG A 25 4.00 -16.49 -11.64
CA ARG A 25 5.07 -15.94 -12.48
C ARG A 25 6.45 -16.13 -11.88
N ILE A 26 6.58 -16.00 -10.56
CA ILE A 26 7.81 -16.31 -9.83
C ILE A 26 8.14 -17.80 -9.96
N ARG A 27 7.17 -18.70 -9.74
CA ARG A 27 7.37 -20.16 -9.87
C ARG A 27 7.74 -20.58 -11.28
N GLN A 28 7.26 -19.87 -12.30
CA GLN A 28 7.62 -20.10 -13.71
C GLN A 28 8.98 -19.50 -14.10
N GLY A 29 9.72 -18.87 -13.18
CA GLY A 29 10.98 -18.18 -13.47
C GLY A 29 10.85 -16.93 -14.34
N LYS A 30 9.63 -16.43 -14.56
CA LYS A 30 9.37 -15.21 -15.36
C LYS A 30 9.58 -13.91 -14.58
N ILE A 31 9.54 -13.99 -13.26
CA ILE A 31 9.84 -12.89 -12.34
C ILE A 31 10.87 -13.39 -11.34
N ASN A 32 11.97 -12.66 -11.20
CA ASN A 32 12.97 -12.97 -10.18
C ASN A 32 12.53 -12.34 -8.84
N PRO A 33 12.38 -13.14 -7.75
CA PRO A 33 12.03 -12.63 -6.43
C PRO A 33 12.97 -11.54 -5.91
N GLN A 34 14.25 -11.61 -6.28
CA GLN A 34 15.25 -10.61 -5.89
C GLN A 34 14.95 -9.24 -6.50
N ASP A 35 14.47 -9.20 -7.73
CA ASP A 35 14.08 -7.96 -8.41
C ASP A 35 12.89 -7.27 -7.73
N LEU A 36 12.03 -8.05 -7.06
CA LEU A 36 10.91 -7.54 -6.27
C LEU A 36 11.30 -7.21 -4.83
N TYR A 37 12.56 -7.41 -4.44
CA TYR A 37 13.00 -7.28 -3.05
C TYR A 37 12.26 -8.21 -2.08
N LEU A 38 11.86 -9.40 -2.53
CA LEU A 38 11.24 -10.44 -1.71
C LEU A 38 12.32 -11.16 -0.86
N ALA A 39 12.95 -10.42 0.00
CA ALA A 39 14.00 -10.88 0.91
C ALA A 39 13.79 -10.27 2.30
N LYS A 40 14.38 -10.89 3.31
CA LYS A 40 14.36 -10.33 4.67
C LYS A 40 14.98 -8.93 4.67
N PRO A 41 14.49 -8.00 5.51
CA PRO A 41 15.14 -6.71 5.70
C PRO A 41 16.60 -6.89 6.09
N ARG A 42 17.46 -5.99 5.60
CA ARG A 42 18.91 -6.10 5.85
C ARG A 42 19.29 -5.97 7.33
N SER A 43 18.40 -5.42 8.16
CA SER A 43 18.56 -5.28 9.60
C SER A 43 17.20 -5.13 10.27
N LEU A 44 17.03 -5.76 11.45
CA LEU A 44 15.84 -5.62 12.28
C LEU A 44 15.67 -4.18 12.77
N GLY A 45 16.75 -3.50 13.12
CA GLY A 45 16.71 -2.10 13.55
C GLY A 45 16.16 -1.18 12.45
N ILE A 46 16.61 -1.35 11.20
CA ILE A 46 16.08 -0.59 10.05
C ILE A 46 14.61 -0.92 9.80
N PHE A 47 14.23 -2.18 9.88
CA PHE A 47 12.83 -2.60 9.75
C PHE A 47 11.96 -1.91 10.80
N LEU A 48 12.31 -2.05 12.08
CA LEU A 48 11.54 -1.46 13.18
C LEU A 48 11.51 0.07 13.12
N SER A 49 12.62 0.72 12.77
CA SER A 49 12.63 2.18 12.64
C SER A 49 11.69 2.70 11.55
N TRP A 50 11.56 1.99 10.43
CA TRP A 50 10.58 2.32 9.39
C TRP A 50 9.15 2.06 9.84
N VAL A 51 8.86 0.87 10.39
CA VAL A 51 7.51 0.49 10.81
C VAL A 51 7.01 1.42 11.93
N VAL A 52 7.80 1.59 12.99
CA VAL A 52 7.41 2.45 14.11
C VAL A 52 7.38 3.92 13.70
N GLY A 53 8.40 4.39 12.95
CA GLY A 53 8.46 5.77 12.48
C GLY A 53 7.28 6.11 11.57
N PHE A 54 6.92 5.22 10.66
CA PHE A 54 5.79 5.42 9.77
C PHE A 54 4.45 5.39 10.52
N LEU A 55 4.28 4.45 11.46
CA LEU A 55 3.09 4.39 12.31
C LEU A 55 2.90 5.69 13.11
N LEU A 56 3.97 6.19 13.74
CA LEU A 56 3.92 7.46 14.47
C LEU A 56 3.64 8.65 13.56
N PHE A 57 4.19 8.65 12.34
CA PHE A 57 3.94 9.67 11.34
C PHE A 57 2.47 9.70 10.92
N ILE A 58 1.89 8.55 10.56
CA ILE A 58 0.48 8.44 10.15
C ILE A 58 -0.45 8.86 11.29
N LEU A 59 -0.28 8.28 12.49
CA LEU A 59 -1.11 8.62 13.64
C LEU A 59 -1.01 10.11 14.01
N GLY A 60 0.21 10.68 13.91
CA GLY A 60 0.42 12.10 14.16
C GLY A 60 -0.29 13.00 13.14
N ILE A 61 -0.17 12.70 11.85
CA ILE A 61 -0.85 13.45 10.78
C ILE A 61 -2.37 13.32 10.91
N GLU A 62 -2.89 12.11 11.07
CA GLU A 62 -4.33 11.88 11.20
C GLU A 62 -4.90 12.61 12.42
N PHE A 63 -4.18 12.58 13.55
CA PHE A 63 -4.55 13.34 14.74
C PHE A 63 -4.61 14.85 14.45
N ILE A 64 -3.57 15.43 13.82
CA ILE A 64 -3.52 16.86 13.47
C ILE A 64 -4.66 17.22 12.51
N LEU A 65 -4.87 16.42 11.46
CA LEU A 65 -5.92 16.66 10.47
C LEU A 65 -7.32 16.57 11.09
N ASN A 66 -7.52 15.63 12.01
CA ASN A 66 -8.78 15.51 12.73
C ASN A 66 -9.03 16.71 13.64
N GLN A 67 -8.03 17.17 14.41
CA GLN A 67 -8.14 18.37 15.26
C GLN A 67 -8.39 19.65 14.43
N ALA A 68 -7.87 19.69 13.21
CA ALA A 68 -8.12 20.80 12.28
C ALA A 68 -9.48 20.73 11.56
N GLY A 69 -10.28 19.69 11.79
CA GLY A 69 -11.56 19.46 11.10
C GLY A 69 -11.41 19.08 9.63
N LEU A 70 -10.21 18.67 9.22
CA LEU A 70 -9.90 18.28 7.84
C LEU A 70 -10.05 16.78 7.60
N LEU A 71 -10.13 15.97 8.66
CA LEU A 71 -10.35 14.54 8.62
C LEU A 71 -11.49 14.15 9.57
N GLU A 72 -12.54 13.55 9.03
CA GLU A 72 -13.63 12.98 9.82
C GLU A 72 -13.40 11.49 10.05
N LEU A 73 -13.38 11.08 11.34
CA LEU A 73 -13.29 9.69 11.71
C LEU A 73 -14.67 9.05 11.65
N THR A 74 -14.85 8.14 10.71
CA THR A 74 -16.12 7.40 10.55
C THR A 74 -16.19 6.22 11.53
N PRO A 75 -17.25 6.10 12.35
CA PRO A 75 -17.42 4.96 13.25
C PRO A 75 -17.43 3.62 12.51
N TRP A 76 -16.80 2.62 13.09
CA TRP A 76 -16.79 1.26 12.55
C TRP A 76 -18.09 0.52 12.88
N ASN A 77 -19.04 0.55 11.93
CA ASN A 77 -20.40 -0.01 12.11
C ASN A 77 -20.60 -1.27 11.25
N HIS A 78 -19.81 -2.32 11.51
CA HIS A 78 -19.94 -3.58 10.78
C HIS A 78 -20.14 -4.76 11.76
N ASN A 79 -20.90 -5.77 11.33
CA ASN A 79 -21.00 -7.02 12.07
C ASN A 79 -19.69 -7.81 12.07
N VAL A 80 -19.51 -8.73 13.01
CA VAL A 80 -18.25 -9.47 13.21
C VAL A 80 -17.78 -10.20 11.94
N PRO A 81 -18.59 -10.96 11.18
CA PRO A 81 -18.14 -11.62 9.96
C PRO A 81 -17.67 -10.64 8.90
N THR A 82 -18.38 -9.54 8.68
CA THR A 82 -17.98 -8.49 7.73
C THR A 82 -16.71 -7.77 8.19
N THR A 83 -16.55 -7.54 9.51
CA THR A 83 -15.33 -6.98 10.09
C THR A 83 -14.11 -7.85 9.80
N ILE A 84 -14.19 -9.15 10.05
CA ILE A 84 -13.09 -10.09 9.78
C ILE A 84 -12.71 -10.07 8.29
N LEU A 85 -13.68 -10.14 7.39
CA LEU A 85 -13.43 -10.10 5.95
C LEU A 85 -12.79 -8.76 5.52
N ARG A 86 -13.22 -7.63 6.09
CA ARG A 86 -12.66 -6.33 5.79
C ARG A 86 -11.23 -6.19 6.30
N ILE A 87 -10.94 -6.67 7.52
CA ILE A 87 -9.58 -6.69 8.06
C ILE A 87 -8.68 -7.55 7.17
N LEU A 88 -9.10 -8.77 6.84
CA LEU A 88 -8.35 -9.64 5.94
C LEU A 88 -8.10 -8.98 4.57
N GLY A 89 -9.12 -8.34 4.01
CA GLY A 89 -9.02 -7.69 2.70
C GLY A 89 -8.20 -6.42 2.71
N ALA A 90 -8.55 -5.45 3.57
CA ALA A 90 -7.99 -4.11 3.54
C ALA A 90 -6.67 -3.98 4.33
N VAL A 91 -6.48 -4.77 5.39
CA VAL A 91 -5.28 -4.66 6.24
C VAL A 91 -4.19 -5.66 5.86
N ILE A 92 -4.56 -6.80 5.24
CA ILE A 92 -3.58 -7.84 4.90
C ILE A 92 -3.41 -7.97 3.38
N LEU A 93 -4.48 -8.30 2.65
CA LEU A 93 -4.37 -8.67 1.23
C LEU A 93 -4.14 -7.47 0.32
N ALA A 94 -4.82 -6.35 0.56
CA ALA A 94 -4.64 -5.15 -0.24
C ALA A 94 -3.21 -4.60 -0.13
N PRO A 95 -2.64 -4.34 1.07
CA PRO A 95 -1.26 -3.89 1.18
C PRO A 95 -0.26 -4.83 0.51
N VAL A 96 -0.40 -6.16 0.69
CA VAL A 96 0.49 -7.13 0.04
C VAL A 96 0.40 -7.02 -1.49
N ALA A 97 -0.81 -6.99 -2.05
CA ALA A 97 -1.00 -6.90 -3.50
C ALA A 97 -0.51 -5.56 -4.07
N GLU A 98 -0.79 -4.45 -3.38
CA GLU A 98 -0.37 -3.11 -3.77
C GLU A 98 1.14 -2.98 -3.74
N GLU A 99 1.80 -3.44 -2.69
CA GLU A 99 3.26 -3.38 -2.61
C GLU A 99 3.92 -4.23 -3.70
N LEU A 100 3.41 -5.43 -3.97
CA LEU A 100 3.90 -6.26 -5.06
C LEU A 100 3.77 -5.59 -6.43
N ILE A 101 2.66 -4.90 -6.69
CA ILE A 101 2.45 -4.16 -7.95
C ILE A 101 3.31 -2.91 -8.01
N PHE A 102 3.16 -2.02 -7.03
CA PHE A 102 3.71 -0.66 -7.12
C PHE A 102 5.19 -0.64 -6.76
N ARG A 103 5.58 -1.25 -5.63
CA ARG A 103 6.97 -1.25 -5.17
C ARG A 103 7.76 -2.43 -5.72
N GLY A 104 7.09 -3.54 -6.02
CA GLY A 104 7.69 -4.67 -6.72
C GLY A 104 7.85 -4.38 -8.22
N LEU A 105 6.76 -4.56 -8.98
CA LEU A 105 6.81 -4.57 -10.45
C LEU A 105 6.99 -3.19 -11.06
N LEU A 106 6.19 -2.20 -10.68
CA LEU A 106 6.18 -0.89 -11.34
C LEU A 106 7.51 -0.16 -11.14
N LEU A 107 8.03 -0.09 -9.92
CA LEU A 107 9.33 0.53 -9.67
C LEU A 107 10.46 -0.19 -10.42
N GLN A 108 10.44 -1.54 -10.48
CA GLN A 108 11.40 -2.30 -11.26
C GLN A 108 11.37 -1.93 -12.76
N ILE A 109 10.16 -1.78 -13.34
CA ILE A 109 9.99 -1.39 -14.75
C ILE A 109 10.56 0.02 -14.97
N LEU A 110 10.28 0.96 -14.07
CA LEU A 110 10.78 2.33 -14.18
C LEU A 110 12.31 2.39 -14.04
N GLU A 111 12.89 1.62 -13.12
CA GLU A 111 14.35 1.52 -12.96
C GLU A 111 15.03 0.92 -14.20
N LYS A 112 14.44 -0.11 -14.82
CA LYS A 112 14.95 -0.69 -16.07
C LYS A 112 14.92 0.29 -17.25
N ARG A 113 14.17 1.39 -17.16
CA ARG A 113 14.16 2.50 -18.12
C ARG A 113 15.23 3.56 -17.83
N ASN A 114 16.19 3.27 -16.95
CA ASN A 114 17.27 4.20 -16.53
C ASN A 114 16.76 5.52 -15.92
N LEU A 115 15.55 5.53 -15.37
CA LEU A 115 15.03 6.68 -14.65
C LEU A 115 15.79 6.87 -13.34
N ASN A 116 16.03 8.12 -12.97
CA ASN A 116 16.53 8.45 -11.64
C ASN A 116 15.57 7.87 -10.59
N ARG A 117 16.13 7.30 -9.52
CA ARG A 117 15.34 6.65 -8.45
C ARG A 117 14.25 7.56 -7.86
N HIS A 118 14.57 8.82 -7.58
CA HIS A 118 13.61 9.75 -7.01
C HIS A 118 12.47 10.05 -7.99
N LEU A 119 12.79 10.16 -9.28
CA LEU A 119 11.79 10.34 -10.34
C LEU A 119 10.91 9.09 -10.48
N ALA A 120 11.50 7.89 -10.45
CA ALA A 120 10.75 6.63 -10.47
C ALA A 120 9.79 6.51 -9.28
N ILE A 121 10.23 6.88 -8.07
CA ILE A 121 9.38 6.94 -6.87
C ILE A 121 8.22 7.93 -7.07
N GLY A 122 8.49 9.14 -7.55
CA GLY A 122 7.45 10.14 -7.80
C GLY A 122 6.42 9.69 -8.82
N ILE A 123 6.87 9.12 -9.95
CA ILE A 123 5.97 8.58 -10.99
C ILE A 123 5.12 7.43 -10.43
N GLN A 124 5.73 6.50 -9.69
CA GLN A 124 4.99 5.39 -9.07
C GLN A 124 3.95 5.92 -8.08
N ALA A 125 4.30 6.92 -7.26
CA ALA A 125 3.37 7.51 -6.30
C ALA A 125 2.21 8.23 -6.98
N LEU A 126 2.46 8.94 -8.09
CA LEU A 126 1.39 9.56 -8.91
C LEU A 126 0.45 8.51 -9.49
N ILE A 127 0.97 7.41 -10.05
CA ILE A 127 0.14 6.33 -10.60
C ILE A 127 -0.68 5.69 -9.48
N PHE A 128 -0.08 5.47 -8.31
CA PHE A 128 -0.77 4.95 -7.13
C PHE A 128 -1.98 5.82 -6.76
N VAL A 129 -1.77 7.12 -6.62
CA VAL A 129 -2.82 8.09 -6.27
C VAL A 129 -3.92 8.14 -7.34
N VAL A 130 -3.55 8.21 -8.63
CA VAL A 130 -4.52 8.26 -9.73
C VAL A 130 -5.42 7.02 -9.73
N LEU A 131 -4.87 5.83 -9.47
CA LEU A 131 -5.65 4.60 -9.40
C LEU A 131 -6.57 4.54 -8.17
N HIS A 132 -6.26 5.26 -7.09
CA HIS A 132 -7.10 5.36 -5.89
C HIS A 132 -8.12 6.51 -5.97
N ASN A 133 -7.95 7.44 -6.91
CA ASN A 133 -8.74 8.68 -7.00
C ASN A 133 -10.22 8.46 -7.42
N PHE A 134 -10.61 7.27 -7.84
CA PHE A 134 -12.01 6.97 -8.17
C PHE A 134 -12.98 7.12 -6.99
N ALA A 135 -12.46 7.14 -5.76
CA ALA A 135 -13.24 7.31 -4.53
C ALA A 135 -13.25 8.76 -4.01
N TYR A 136 -12.45 9.67 -4.58
CA TYR A 136 -12.32 11.03 -4.05
C TYR A 136 -13.44 11.94 -4.58
N GLN A 137 -14.10 12.60 -3.64
CA GLN A 137 -15.00 13.71 -3.91
C GLN A 137 -14.15 15.00 -3.89
N ASN A 138 -14.42 15.98 -4.72
CA ASN A 138 -13.64 17.22 -4.75
C ASN A 138 -13.94 18.12 -3.52
N THR A 139 -13.58 17.64 -2.34
CA THR A 139 -13.66 18.34 -1.05
C THR A 139 -12.26 18.59 -0.52
N LEU A 140 -12.12 19.54 0.40
CA LEU A 140 -10.82 19.82 1.03
C LEU A 140 -10.25 18.56 1.73
N SER A 141 -11.07 17.83 2.47
CA SER A 141 -10.69 16.56 3.13
C SER A 141 -10.22 15.53 2.11
N SER A 142 -10.95 15.34 1.02
CA SER A 142 -10.57 14.42 -0.07
C SER A 142 -9.25 14.82 -0.72
N ASN A 143 -9.04 16.11 -0.99
CA ASN A 143 -7.80 16.61 -1.58
C ASN A 143 -6.59 16.43 -0.64
N MET A 144 -6.79 16.63 0.67
CA MET A 144 -5.75 16.32 1.68
C MET A 144 -5.41 14.84 1.69
N GLY A 145 -6.41 13.95 1.58
CA GLY A 145 -6.19 12.51 1.46
C GLY A 145 -5.37 12.12 0.21
N ILE A 146 -5.56 12.82 -0.92
CA ILE A 146 -4.74 12.64 -2.13
C ILE A 146 -3.28 12.98 -1.85
N VAL A 147 -3.01 14.13 -1.23
CA VAL A 147 -1.65 14.57 -0.89
C VAL A 147 -1.01 13.59 0.08
N GLN A 148 -1.73 13.17 1.13
CA GLN A 148 -1.25 12.19 2.10
C GLN A 148 -0.92 10.86 1.40
N SER A 149 -1.82 10.33 0.58
CA SER A 149 -1.58 9.08 -0.17
C SER A 149 -0.35 9.16 -1.08
N PHE A 150 -0.07 10.32 -1.67
CA PHE A 150 1.14 10.54 -2.47
C PHE A 150 2.40 10.47 -1.60
N VAL A 151 2.40 11.17 -0.46
CA VAL A 151 3.52 11.18 0.49
C VAL A 151 3.76 9.76 1.02
N ASP A 152 2.72 9.07 1.44
CA ASP A 152 2.78 7.70 1.95
C ASP A 152 3.35 6.74 0.89
N ALA A 153 2.88 6.86 -0.37
CA ALA A 153 3.38 6.06 -1.48
C ALA A 153 4.89 6.28 -1.73
N CYS A 154 5.38 7.50 -1.57
CA CYS A 154 6.81 7.80 -1.63
C CYS A 154 7.57 7.17 -0.46
N LEU A 155 7.06 7.32 0.77
CA LEU A 155 7.71 6.78 1.98
C LEU A 155 7.81 5.25 1.94
N TYR A 156 6.77 4.54 1.51
CA TYR A 156 6.81 3.09 1.28
C TYR A 156 7.92 2.69 0.30
N ALA A 157 8.08 3.43 -0.80
CA ALA A 157 9.15 3.17 -1.75
C ALA A 157 10.54 3.39 -1.14
N TYR A 158 10.73 4.46 -0.36
CA TYR A 158 11.97 4.69 0.38
C TYR A 158 12.23 3.61 1.43
N ALA A 159 11.21 3.17 2.16
CA ALA A 159 11.31 2.07 3.13
C ALA A 159 11.83 0.78 2.47
N LYS A 160 11.26 0.39 1.31
CA LYS A 160 11.73 -0.74 0.51
C LYS A 160 13.20 -0.59 0.13
N TYR A 161 13.61 0.56 -0.40
CA TYR A 161 14.99 0.74 -0.84
C TYR A 161 15.99 0.76 0.31
N HIS A 162 15.65 1.43 1.42
CA HIS A 162 16.54 1.53 2.56
C HIS A 162 16.69 0.20 3.31
N SER A 163 15.60 -0.53 3.48
CA SER A 163 15.63 -1.85 4.14
C SER A 163 16.08 -2.99 3.22
N LYS A 164 16.10 -2.78 1.90
CA LYS A 164 16.30 -3.81 0.87
C LYS A 164 15.23 -4.92 0.93
N SER A 165 14.03 -4.58 1.35
CA SER A 165 12.93 -5.52 1.52
C SER A 165 11.57 -4.86 1.29
N ILE A 166 10.73 -5.52 0.49
CA ILE A 166 9.34 -5.13 0.30
C ILE A 166 8.49 -5.38 1.57
N TYR A 167 8.93 -6.31 2.44
CA TYR A 167 8.21 -6.59 3.69
C TYR A 167 8.20 -5.42 4.65
N THR A 168 9.13 -4.47 4.51
CA THR A 168 9.16 -3.25 5.33
C THR A 168 8.08 -2.25 4.92
N SER A 169 7.70 -2.25 3.65
CA SER A 169 6.59 -1.41 3.17
C SER A 169 5.22 -2.09 3.29
N ILE A 170 5.17 -3.41 3.48
CA ILE A 170 3.93 -4.16 3.76
C ILE A 170 3.54 -4.05 5.24
N ALA A 171 4.50 -3.95 6.17
CA ALA A 171 4.28 -3.97 7.62
C ALA A 171 3.72 -2.68 8.17
#